data_d305cb42734ba16daf3dbdb6f97cf486
#
_entry.id   d305cb42734ba16daf3dbdb6f97cf486
#
_cell.length_a   1.000
_cell.length_b   1.000
_cell.length_c   1.000
_cell.angle_alpha   90.00
_cell.angle_beta   90.00
_cell.angle_gamma   90.00
#
_symmetry.space_group_name_H-M   'P 1'
#
loop_
_entity.id
_entity.type
_entity.pdbx_description
1 polymer ?
#
loop_
_entity_poly.entity_id
_entity_poly.type
_entity_poly.pdbx_seq_one_letter_code
_entity_poly.pdbx_strand_id
1 'polypeptide(L)'
;MTLGNRIYKYRTEHGLSRESIAEKCSVSSQSVQKWESDNSKPSLENLIMLSKIFNITLDALAIGVDEGVREERKAFIHPDYSEERLWETYADFLMTEYNQSLEEGKDVEEYEKLFKAVSCLKNFEYKECLGDILFDIVTNAPMRENYEFYEPSDLAEIKKSRDPSAMNKKEPNQSLLQSKIAGAWYGRICGCFLGKSIEGIKTDELNRLLKETGNYPMHRYIKKSEIPEDMLCRARFNFDHDHYADLIDCVPSDDDTNYTVLYQELITKYGRDFKPRDVAAFWIEKQPKSAYYTAEETAYCNFIKGFTPPASAMYKNPFREWIGAQIRADYFGYINPGDPETAADMAYRDAVISHTKNGIYGEMYFAALIAIAAVENDMREAIEQALKFIPQKSRFVRSVRLITDDYDGGVDESKCFSKILSRWDEYTYGCHVLPNAEIVIASLLYGDGDYGKTICRAVQTGLDTDCNAATAGSVLGMMTGISAIGEEWTSPFGGKLETQIFGVGKVNIGDRIDITFEHINR
;
A
#
# COMPACT_ATOMS: atom_id res chain seq x y z
N MET A 1 34.24 23.65 15.74
CA MET A 1 35.13 23.81 14.55
C MET A 1 34.23 24.10 13.37
N THR A 2 34.52 25.11 12.54
CA THR A 2 33.69 25.44 11.36
C THR A 2 33.83 24.38 10.26
N LEU A 3 32.93 24.37 9.28
CA LEU A 3 33.02 23.48 8.15
C LEU A 3 34.34 23.62 7.38
N GLY A 4 34.77 24.88 7.13
CA GLY A 4 36.02 25.16 6.44
C GLY A 4 37.24 24.63 7.21
N ASN A 5 37.25 24.80 8.54
CA ASN A 5 38.33 24.27 9.36
C ASN A 5 38.37 22.72 9.35
N ARG A 6 37.22 22.05 9.22
CA ARG A 6 37.16 20.59 9.09
C ARG A 6 37.66 20.13 7.72
N ILE A 7 37.25 20.79 6.64
CA ILE A 7 37.77 20.51 5.30
C ILE A 7 39.29 20.65 5.28
N TYR A 8 39.82 21.73 5.83
CA TYR A 8 41.27 21.94 5.97
C TYR A 8 41.95 20.83 6.76
N LYS A 9 41.41 20.48 7.95
CA LYS A 9 41.92 19.43 8.83
C LYS A 9 41.98 18.08 8.10
N TYR A 10 40.86 17.61 7.57
CA TYR A 10 40.81 16.31 6.89
C TYR A 10 41.70 16.26 5.64
N ARG A 11 41.74 17.35 4.87
CA ARG A 11 42.65 17.42 3.73
C ARG A 11 44.11 17.28 4.14
N THR A 12 44.53 17.97 5.21
CA THR A 12 45.92 17.92 5.68
C THR A 12 46.27 16.57 6.32
N GLU A 13 45.35 15.98 7.07
CA GLU A 13 45.51 14.64 7.64
C GLU A 13 45.67 13.55 6.57
N HIS A 14 45.02 13.72 5.41
CA HIS A 14 45.14 12.81 4.28
C HIS A 14 46.28 13.19 3.32
N GLY A 15 47.08 14.19 3.64
CA GLY A 15 48.23 14.62 2.81
C GLY A 15 47.86 15.13 1.43
N LEU A 16 46.60 15.61 1.24
CA LEU A 16 46.09 16.06 -0.05
C LEU A 16 46.36 17.55 -0.29
N SER A 17 46.69 17.93 -1.53
CA SER A 17 46.77 19.34 -1.92
C SER A 17 45.38 19.90 -2.26
N ARG A 18 45.24 21.24 -2.29
CA ARG A 18 44.00 21.88 -2.72
C ARG A 18 43.69 21.57 -4.21
N GLU A 19 44.73 21.44 -5.02
CA GLU A 19 44.63 21.08 -6.43
C GLU A 19 44.04 19.69 -6.60
N SER A 20 44.50 18.71 -5.78
CA SER A 20 43.98 17.35 -5.80
C SER A 20 42.50 17.27 -5.39
N ILE A 21 42.07 18.04 -4.41
CA ILE A 21 40.67 18.14 -4.03
C ILE A 21 39.85 18.82 -5.14
N ALA A 22 40.36 19.90 -5.71
CA ALA A 22 39.73 20.67 -6.76
C ALA A 22 39.45 19.82 -8.01
N GLU A 23 40.44 19.02 -8.42
CA GLU A 23 40.30 18.07 -9.54
C GLU A 23 39.20 17.04 -9.29
N LYS A 24 39.19 16.41 -8.10
CA LYS A 24 38.18 15.40 -7.73
C LYS A 24 36.78 15.97 -7.57
N CYS A 25 36.65 17.22 -7.16
CA CYS A 25 35.39 17.93 -7.01
C CYS A 25 34.96 18.70 -8.26
N SER A 26 35.73 18.66 -9.35
CA SER A 26 35.50 19.41 -10.60
C SER A 26 35.31 20.92 -10.36
N VAL A 27 36.16 21.51 -9.50
CA VAL A 27 36.15 22.93 -9.14
C VAL A 27 37.55 23.54 -9.26
N SER A 28 37.71 24.86 -9.05
CA SER A 28 39.01 25.49 -8.98
C SER A 28 39.65 25.33 -7.58
N SER A 29 40.99 25.33 -7.50
CA SER A 29 41.70 25.32 -6.20
C SER A 29 41.36 26.56 -5.34
N GLN A 30 40.99 27.67 -5.98
CA GLN A 30 40.47 28.86 -5.30
C GLN A 30 39.11 28.60 -4.62
N SER A 31 38.27 27.77 -5.21
CA SER A 31 37.01 27.35 -4.57
C SER A 31 37.27 26.56 -3.32
N VAL A 32 38.20 25.60 -3.35
CA VAL A 32 38.60 24.84 -2.16
C VAL A 32 39.17 25.76 -1.08
N GLN A 33 40.01 26.73 -1.46
CA GLN A 33 40.53 27.73 -0.53
C GLN A 33 39.41 28.56 0.14
N LYS A 34 38.40 28.97 -0.63
CA LYS A 34 37.24 29.70 -0.10
C LYS A 34 36.42 28.84 0.87
N TRP A 35 36.30 27.55 0.60
CA TRP A 35 35.64 26.60 1.51
C TRP A 35 36.40 26.49 2.82
N GLU A 36 37.73 26.26 2.77
CA GLU A 36 38.57 26.15 3.95
C GLU A 36 38.61 27.41 4.82
N SER A 37 38.40 28.56 4.21
CA SER A 37 38.35 29.87 4.93
C SER A 37 36.93 30.32 5.31
N ASP A 38 35.91 29.45 5.09
CA ASP A 38 34.48 29.75 5.31
C ASP A 38 33.93 30.95 4.50
N ASN A 39 34.65 31.39 3.47
CA ASN A 39 34.22 32.48 2.60
C ASN A 39 33.16 32.04 1.56
N SER A 40 33.01 30.75 1.35
CA SER A 40 31.89 30.11 0.64
C SER A 40 31.67 28.71 1.16
N LYS A 41 30.49 28.12 0.91
CA LYS A 41 30.21 26.73 1.26
C LYS A 41 30.30 25.87 -0.01
N PRO A 42 30.77 24.61 0.11
CA PRO A 42 30.64 23.62 -0.96
C PRO A 42 29.17 23.38 -1.30
N SER A 43 28.87 23.05 -2.56
CA SER A 43 27.56 22.48 -2.90
C SER A 43 27.38 21.12 -2.21
N LEU A 44 26.15 20.63 -2.16
CA LEU A 44 25.87 19.32 -1.56
C LEU A 44 26.63 18.19 -2.25
N GLU A 45 26.72 18.24 -3.60
CA GLU A 45 27.50 17.27 -4.38
C GLU A 45 28.98 17.29 -3.98
N ASN A 46 29.53 18.50 -3.76
CA ASN A 46 30.90 18.64 -3.32
C ASN A 46 31.12 18.18 -1.89
N LEU A 47 30.15 18.36 -0.98
CA LEU A 47 30.21 17.80 0.37
C LEU A 47 30.20 16.27 0.34
N ILE A 48 29.35 15.67 -0.48
CA ILE A 48 29.33 14.21 -0.69
C ILE A 48 30.66 13.73 -1.27
N MET A 49 31.22 14.44 -2.24
CA MET A 49 32.53 14.08 -2.81
C MET A 49 33.63 14.19 -1.78
N LEU A 50 33.66 15.26 -0.98
CA LEU A 50 34.64 15.46 0.10
C LEU A 50 34.54 14.37 1.17
N SER A 51 33.31 13.96 1.55
CA SER A 51 33.12 12.87 2.51
C SER A 51 33.71 11.55 2.02
N LYS A 52 33.54 11.24 0.72
CA LYS A 52 34.16 10.07 0.08
C LYS A 52 35.69 10.18 -0.01
N ILE A 53 36.22 11.35 -0.38
CA ILE A 53 37.66 11.59 -0.49
C ILE A 53 38.35 11.40 0.88
N PHE A 54 37.70 11.88 1.93
CA PHE A 54 38.22 11.79 3.30
C PHE A 54 37.83 10.48 4.01
N ASN A 55 37.04 9.64 3.39
CA ASN A 55 36.51 8.39 3.96
C ASN A 55 35.85 8.61 5.33
N ILE A 56 35.03 9.65 5.46
CA ILE A 56 34.29 10.02 6.65
C ILE A 56 32.82 10.18 6.30
N THR A 57 31.95 10.14 7.32
CA THR A 57 30.52 10.42 7.12
C THR A 57 30.32 11.90 6.75
N LEU A 58 29.24 12.18 6.03
CA LEU A 58 28.85 13.55 5.72
C LEU A 58 28.64 14.38 7.01
N ASP A 59 28.17 13.73 8.06
CA ASP A 59 27.96 14.32 9.39
C ASP A 59 29.28 14.73 10.04
N ALA A 60 30.28 13.88 10.02
CA ALA A 60 31.61 14.21 10.51
C ALA A 60 32.20 15.41 9.77
N LEU A 61 31.99 15.48 8.46
CA LEU A 61 32.43 16.60 7.63
C LEU A 61 31.60 17.86 7.87
N ALA A 62 30.26 17.77 7.78
CA ALA A 62 29.39 18.94 7.81
C ALA A 62 29.27 19.57 9.20
N ILE A 63 29.39 18.78 10.25
CA ILE A 63 29.03 19.21 11.61
C ILE A 63 30.13 18.95 12.63
N GLY A 64 30.98 17.96 12.41
CA GLY A 64 32.17 17.72 13.24
C GLY A 64 31.89 17.13 14.61
N VAL A 65 30.88 16.30 14.74
CA VAL A 65 30.48 15.75 16.03
C VAL A 65 30.92 14.29 16.13
N ASP A 66 31.62 14.01 17.25
CA ASP A 66 31.89 12.66 17.71
C ASP A 66 30.57 12.00 18.15
N GLU A 67 30.29 10.80 17.67
CA GLU A 67 29.01 10.08 17.87
C GLU A 67 28.57 10.00 19.35
N GLY A 68 29.54 9.96 20.29
CA GLY A 68 29.27 9.83 21.73
C GLY A 68 28.66 11.08 22.44
N VAL A 69 28.87 12.30 21.92
CA VAL A 69 28.37 13.53 22.58
C VAL A 69 26.94 13.88 22.15
N ARG A 70 26.42 13.25 21.06
CA ARG A 70 25.08 13.51 20.53
C ARG A 70 24.01 12.60 21.09
N GLU A 71 24.33 11.37 21.46
CA GLU A 71 23.34 10.45 22.03
C GLU A 71 22.72 11.00 23.33
N GLU A 72 23.53 11.62 24.19
CA GLU A 72 23.01 12.24 25.44
C GLU A 72 22.10 13.45 25.18
N ARG A 73 22.31 14.22 24.11
CA ARG A 73 21.44 15.37 23.78
C ARG A 73 20.16 14.94 23.05
N LYS A 74 20.20 13.85 22.27
CA LYS A 74 19.03 13.29 21.59
C LYS A 74 17.98 12.79 22.57
N ALA A 75 18.39 12.10 23.63
CA ALA A 75 17.49 11.55 24.64
C ALA A 75 16.63 12.62 25.36
N PHE A 76 17.00 13.91 25.27
CA PHE A 76 16.34 15.00 26.02
C PHE A 76 15.40 15.88 25.18
N ILE A 77 15.57 15.95 23.85
CA ILE A 77 14.91 16.97 23.02
C ILE A 77 14.12 16.35 21.85
N HIS A 78 14.45 15.13 21.44
CA HIS A 78 13.83 14.48 20.29
C HIS A 78 13.04 13.24 20.70
N PRO A 79 11.88 13.00 20.08
CA PRO A 79 11.16 11.74 20.24
C PRO A 79 12.06 10.56 19.83
N ASP A 80 11.98 9.47 20.58
CA ASP A 80 12.58 8.22 20.15
C ASP A 80 11.64 7.55 19.13
N TYR A 81 12.13 7.38 17.91
CA TYR A 81 11.38 6.76 16.80
C TYR A 81 11.88 5.34 16.50
N SER A 82 12.69 4.73 17.37
CA SER A 82 13.42 3.51 17.05
C SER A 82 12.60 2.23 17.11
N GLU A 83 11.47 2.18 17.81
CA GLU A 83 10.79 0.91 18.08
C GLU A 83 9.32 0.80 17.61
N GLU A 84 8.58 1.89 17.37
CA GLU A 84 7.13 1.79 17.17
C GLU A 84 6.57 2.59 15.95
N ARG A 85 7.43 3.09 15.05
CA ARG A 85 6.97 4.07 14.05
C ARG A 85 7.55 3.82 12.67
N LEU A 86 7.29 2.63 12.14
CA LEU A 86 7.84 2.18 10.85
C LEU A 86 7.51 3.13 9.68
N TRP A 87 6.36 3.79 9.69
CA TRP A 87 5.83 4.54 8.54
C TRP A 87 5.80 6.06 8.73
N GLU A 88 6.16 6.57 9.90
CA GLU A 88 6.03 8.01 10.24
C GLU A 88 7.16 8.89 9.71
N THR A 89 8.33 8.33 9.48
CA THR A 89 9.52 9.09 9.13
C THR A 89 9.74 9.11 7.63
N TYR A 90 9.34 10.20 6.97
CA TYR A 90 9.51 10.37 5.53
C TYR A 90 10.93 10.08 5.05
N ALA A 91 11.93 10.50 5.82
CA ALA A 91 13.34 10.33 5.47
C ALA A 91 13.78 8.87 5.39
N ASP A 92 13.10 7.94 6.07
CA ASP A 92 13.43 6.51 5.98
C ASP A 92 12.92 5.88 4.67
N PHE A 93 11.98 6.53 4.01
CA PHE A 93 11.36 6.06 2.76
C PHE A 93 11.73 6.90 1.53
N LEU A 94 12.88 7.57 1.55
CA LEU A 94 13.32 8.43 0.44
C LEU A 94 13.45 7.66 -0.88
N MET A 95 13.90 6.41 -0.86
CA MET A 95 13.95 5.61 -2.09
C MET A 95 12.57 5.19 -2.58
N THR A 96 11.62 4.97 -1.68
CA THR A 96 10.21 4.74 -2.03
C THR A 96 9.63 6.00 -2.70
N GLU A 97 9.87 7.19 -2.13
CA GLU A 97 9.47 8.47 -2.74
C GLU A 97 10.08 8.68 -4.12
N TYR A 98 11.38 8.39 -4.27
CA TYR A 98 12.06 8.49 -5.54
C TYR A 98 11.40 7.59 -6.60
N ASN A 99 11.21 6.31 -6.29
CA ASN A 99 10.59 5.35 -7.19
C ASN A 99 9.15 5.75 -7.53
N GLN A 100 8.35 6.10 -6.51
CA GLN A 100 6.98 6.58 -6.69
C GLN A 100 6.91 7.80 -7.61
N SER A 101 7.78 8.80 -7.40
CA SER A 101 7.83 10.00 -8.23
C SER A 101 8.25 9.70 -9.66
N LEU A 102 9.20 8.78 -9.85
CA LEU A 102 9.65 8.32 -11.17
C LEU A 102 8.51 7.61 -11.93
N GLU A 103 7.79 6.71 -11.25
CA GLU A 103 6.66 5.96 -11.83
C GLU A 103 5.49 6.87 -12.20
N GLU A 104 5.22 7.89 -11.40
CA GLU A 104 4.24 8.92 -11.71
C GLU A 104 4.59 9.80 -12.92
N GLY A 105 5.77 9.61 -13.50
CA GLY A 105 6.23 10.32 -14.67
C GLY A 105 6.95 11.63 -14.39
N LYS A 106 7.34 11.92 -13.16
CA LYS A 106 8.12 13.10 -12.82
C LYS A 106 9.55 12.98 -13.34
N ASP A 107 10.12 14.11 -13.76
CA ASP A 107 11.51 14.20 -14.22
C ASP A 107 12.45 14.34 -13.02
N VAL A 108 12.78 13.20 -12.42
CA VAL A 108 13.59 13.11 -11.20
C VAL A 108 14.82 12.19 -11.34
N GLU A 109 15.08 11.66 -12.54
CA GLU A 109 16.16 10.68 -12.78
C GLU A 109 17.54 11.20 -12.36
N GLU A 110 17.83 12.48 -12.57
CA GLU A 110 19.12 13.08 -12.20
C GLU A 110 19.38 13.08 -10.68
N TYR A 111 18.33 12.99 -9.86
CA TYR A 111 18.42 13.04 -8.39
C TYR A 111 18.62 11.66 -7.74
N GLU A 112 18.66 10.54 -8.48
CA GLU A 112 18.78 9.20 -7.93
C GLU A 112 19.95 9.06 -6.93
N LYS A 113 21.12 9.56 -7.34
CA LYS A 113 22.32 9.48 -6.49
C LYS A 113 22.19 10.29 -5.20
N LEU A 114 21.46 11.40 -5.27
CA LEU A 114 21.22 12.26 -4.12
C LEU A 114 20.26 11.57 -3.14
N PHE A 115 19.16 11.00 -3.63
CA PHE A 115 18.24 10.19 -2.81
C PHE A 115 18.95 9.04 -2.12
N LYS A 116 19.75 8.25 -2.86
CA LYS A 116 20.57 7.15 -2.31
C LYS A 116 21.55 7.63 -1.24
N ALA A 117 22.22 8.75 -1.46
CA ALA A 117 23.19 9.28 -0.52
C ALA A 117 22.53 9.73 0.80
N VAL A 118 21.39 10.43 0.70
CA VAL A 118 20.66 10.90 1.89
C VAL A 118 20.02 9.73 2.64
N SER A 119 19.47 8.74 1.94
CA SER A 119 18.88 7.55 2.57
C SER A 119 19.88 6.75 3.42
N CYS A 120 21.17 6.78 3.07
CA CYS A 120 22.24 6.12 3.81
C CYS A 120 22.76 6.90 5.04
N LEU A 121 22.25 8.09 5.31
CA LEU A 121 22.66 8.87 6.48
C LEU A 121 22.17 8.20 7.78
N LYS A 122 23.07 8.07 8.75
CA LYS A 122 22.74 7.50 10.06
C LYS A 122 22.18 8.55 11.03
N ASN A 123 22.46 9.83 10.81
CA ASN A 123 21.97 10.88 11.67
C ASN A 123 20.56 11.28 11.25
N PHE A 124 19.60 10.97 12.10
CA PHE A 124 18.18 11.18 11.84
C PHE A 124 17.84 12.65 11.54
N GLU A 125 18.31 13.61 12.33
CA GLU A 125 17.98 15.04 12.14
C GLU A 125 18.41 15.58 10.78
N TYR A 126 19.61 15.17 10.31
CA TYR A 126 20.09 15.62 9.01
C TYR A 126 19.40 14.91 7.87
N LYS A 127 19.09 13.64 8.09
CA LYS A 127 18.33 12.84 7.12
C LYS A 127 16.95 13.47 6.90
N GLU A 128 16.25 13.89 7.97
CA GLU A 128 14.98 14.62 7.90
C GLU A 128 15.13 15.99 7.24
N CYS A 129 16.10 16.81 7.64
CA CYS A 129 16.31 18.12 7.02
C CYS A 129 16.64 18.04 5.52
N LEU A 130 17.42 17.04 5.11
CA LEU A 130 17.72 16.81 3.69
C LEU A 130 16.53 16.15 2.98
N GLY A 131 15.77 15.31 3.67
CA GLY A 131 14.50 14.76 3.21
C GLY A 131 13.49 15.86 2.86
N ASP A 132 13.42 16.93 3.63
CA ASP A 132 12.57 18.09 3.31
C ASP A 132 12.96 18.74 1.99
N ILE A 133 14.26 18.90 1.75
CA ILE A 133 14.76 19.44 0.46
C ILE A 133 14.42 18.50 -0.70
N LEU A 134 14.57 17.18 -0.49
CA LEU A 134 14.22 16.20 -1.51
C LEU A 134 12.72 16.18 -1.79
N PHE A 135 11.89 16.35 -0.76
CA PHE A 135 10.45 16.49 -0.91
C PHE A 135 10.07 17.72 -1.76
N ASP A 136 10.73 18.86 -1.51
CA ASP A 136 10.53 20.07 -2.32
C ASP A 136 10.95 19.83 -3.78
N ILE A 137 12.04 19.12 -4.03
CA ILE A 137 12.50 18.75 -5.38
C ILE A 137 11.43 17.93 -6.09
N VAL A 138 10.96 16.82 -5.52
CA VAL A 138 9.97 15.95 -6.18
C VAL A 138 8.61 16.62 -6.32
N THR A 139 8.24 17.49 -5.38
CA THR A 139 6.96 18.21 -5.45
C THR A 139 6.94 19.20 -6.62
N ASN A 140 8.07 19.85 -6.90
CA ASN A 140 8.21 20.84 -7.97
C ASN A 140 8.75 20.27 -9.28
N ALA A 141 9.12 18.99 -9.33
CA ALA A 141 9.62 18.37 -10.55
C ALA A 141 8.56 18.39 -11.67
N PRO A 142 8.94 18.77 -12.90
CA PRO A 142 8.03 18.73 -14.06
C PRO A 142 7.72 17.27 -14.42
N MET A 143 6.66 17.11 -15.22
CA MET A 143 6.37 15.82 -15.86
C MET A 143 7.33 15.60 -17.02
N ARG A 144 7.77 14.35 -17.23
CA ARG A 144 8.57 13.97 -18.41
C ARG A 144 7.76 14.18 -19.69
N GLU A 145 8.38 14.71 -20.74
CA GLU A 145 7.70 15.03 -22.00
C GLU A 145 7.04 13.83 -22.69
N ASN A 146 7.61 12.64 -22.53
CA ASN A 146 7.15 11.39 -23.15
C ASN A 146 6.39 10.46 -22.18
N TYR A 147 5.86 10.98 -21.08
CA TYR A 147 5.02 10.19 -20.19
C TYR A 147 3.66 9.90 -20.85
N GLU A 148 3.39 8.62 -21.10
CA GLU A 148 2.25 8.18 -21.92
C GLU A 148 0.91 8.13 -21.19
N PHE A 149 0.91 8.19 -19.84
CA PHE A 149 -0.29 8.05 -19.03
C PHE A 149 -0.90 9.41 -18.67
N TYR A 150 -2.22 9.38 -18.42
CA TYR A 150 -2.98 10.51 -17.89
C TYR A 150 -3.72 10.07 -16.64
N GLU A 151 -3.28 10.51 -15.50
CA GLU A 151 -3.66 10.02 -14.19
C GLU A 151 -4.06 11.16 -13.23
N PRO A 152 -5.22 11.81 -13.44
CA PRO A 152 -5.69 12.88 -12.57
C PRO A 152 -6.16 12.33 -11.21
N SER A 153 -5.97 13.10 -10.13
CA SER A 153 -6.55 12.82 -8.80
C SER A 153 -7.85 13.58 -8.53
N ASP A 154 -8.22 14.54 -9.38
CA ASP A 154 -9.47 15.29 -9.28
C ASP A 154 -10.65 14.50 -9.86
N LEU A 155 -11.78 14.43 -9.14
CA LEU A 155 -12.94 13.63 -9.55
C LEU A 155 -13.54 14.07 -10.89
N ALA A 156 -13.57 15.37 -11.17
CA ALA A 156 -14.14 15.86 -12.43
C ALA A 156 -13.26 15.46 -13.62
N GLU A 157 -11.94 15.53 -13.47
CA GLU A 157 -10.99 15.08 -14.50
C GLU A 157 -10.97 13.53 -14.62
N ILE A 158 -11.12 12.80 -13.49
CA ILE A 158 -11.31 11.35 -13.53
C ILE A 158 -12.56 11.02 -14.36
N LYS A 159 -13.72 11.61 -14.05
CA LYS A 159 -14.99 11.37 -14.76
C LYS A 159 -14.90 11.73 -16.25
N LYS A 160 -14.16 12.75 -16.61
CA LYS A 160 -13.95 13.18 -17.99
C LYS A 160 -13.05 12.22 -18.79
N SER A 161 -12.13 11.53 -18.13
CA SER A 161 -11.17 10.60 -18.73
C SER A 161 -11.62 9.13 -18.73
N ARG A 162 -12.81 8.84 -18.20
CA ARG A 162 -13.45 7.52 -18.20
C ARG A 162 -13.99 7.11 -19.57
N ASP A 163 -14.34 5.84 -19.71
CA ASP A 163 -15.06 5.36 -20.87
C ASP A 163 -16.55 5.80 -20.80
N PRO A 164 -17.07 6.53 -21.79
CA PRO A 164 -18.45 6.97 -21.79
C PRO A 164 -19.47 5.81 -21.95
N SER A 165 -19.03 4.60 -22.30
CA SER A 165 -19.88 3.41 -22.41
C SER A 165 -20.00 2.63 -21.08
N ALA A 166 -19.58 3.22 -19.96
CA ALA A 166 -19.76 2.61 -18.64
C ALA A 166 -21.21 2.21 -18.40
N MET A 167 -21.41 1.05 -17.78
CA MET A 167 -22.77 0.53 -17.56
C MET A 167 -23.60 1.44 -16.66
N ASN A 168 -24.86 1.55 -16.98
CA ASN A 168 -25.84 2.20 -16.12
C ASN A 168 -26.24 1.27 -14.97
N LYS A 169 -26.81 1.85 -13.92
CA LYS A 169 -27.40 1.12 -12.81
C LYS A 169 -28.35 0.03 -13.28
N LYS A 170 -28.21 -1.17 -12.69
CA LYS A 170 -29.10 -2.31 -12.87
C LYS A 170 -29.67 -2.73 -11.51
N GLU A 171 -30.94 -3.10 -11.45
CA GLU A 171 -31.54 -3.60 -10.22
C GLU A 171 -31.08 -5.04 -9.94
N PRO A 172 -30.59 -5.36 -8.72
CA PRO A 172 -30.20 -6.71 -8.36
C PRO A 172 -31.42 -7.62 -8.18
N ASN A 173 -31.22 -8.93 -8.38
CA ASN A 173 -32.24 -9.91 -8.06
C ASN A 173 -32.42 -9.99 -6.54
N GLN A 174 -33.55 -9.45 -6.04
CA GLN A 174 -33.85 -9.34 -4.63
C GLN A 174 -33.88 -10.70 -3.90
N SER A 175 -34.26 -11.78 -4.59
CA SER A 175 -34.30 -13.13 -3.98
C SER A 175 -32.89 -13.71 -3.71
N LEU A 176 -31.86 -13.22 -4.40
CA LEU A 176 -30.46 -13.64 -4.28
C LEU A 176 -29.63 -12.65 -3.48
N LEU A 177 -30.08 -11.43 -3.31
CA LEU A 177 -29.26 -10.33 -2.77
C LEU A 177 -28.74 -10.65 -1.36
N GLN A 178 -29.57 -11.28 -0.50
CA GLN A 178 -29.14 -11.67 0.85
C GLN A 178 -27.97 -12.66 0.80
N SER A 179 -28.08 -13.68 -0.05
CA SER A 179 -27.01 -14.67 -0.23
C SER A 179 -25.74 -14.04 -0.78
N LYS A 180 -25.87 -13.06 -1.70
CA LYS A 180 -24.74 -12.36 -2.32
C LYS A 180 -24.02 -11.45 -1.33
N ILE A 181 -24.74 -10.65 -0.54
CA ILE A 181 -24.16 -9.80 0.51
C ILE A 181 -23.47 -10.67 1.58
N ALA A 182 -24.12 -11.76 2.02
CA ALA A 182 -23.48 -12.69 2.94
C ALA A 182 -22.22 -13.33 2.32
N GLY A 183 -22.28 -13.70 1.05
CA GLY A 183 -21.13 -14.21 0.29
C GLY A 183 -19.97 -13.22 0.25
N ALA A 184 -20.25 -11.94 0.03
CA ALA A 184 -19.24 -10.88 0.01
C ALA A 184 -18.56 -10.70 1.38
N TRP A 185 -19.34 -10.61 2.47
CA TRP A 185 -18.81 -10.51 3.83
C TRP A 185 -17.96 -11.71 4.22
N TYR A 186 -18.52 -12.93 4.11
CA TYR A 186 -17.76 -14.13 4.43
C TYR A 186 -16.58 -14.34 3.48
N GLY A 187 -16.76 -14.06 2.19
CA GLY A 187 -15.71 -14.15 1.20
C GLY A 187 -14.51 -13.28 1.53
N ARG A 188 -14.75 -12.04 1.92
CA ARG A 188 -13.68 -11.13 2.36
C ARG A 188 -12.98 -11.65 3.60
N ILE A 189 -13.73 -11.99 4.63
CA ILE A 189 -13.20 -12.41 5.93
C ILE A 189 -12.40 -13.72 5.83
N CYS A 190 -12.90 -14.72 5.11
CA CYS A 190 -12.21 -15.99 4.91
C CYS A 190 -10.93 -15.82 4.10
N GLY A 191 -10.97 -14.99 3.04
CA GLY A 191 -9.80 -14.69 2.21
C GLY A 191 -8.72 -13.95 2.99
N CYS A 192 -9.09 -12.89 3.69
CA CYS A 192 -8.19 -12.15 4.58
C CYS A 192 -7.51 -13.09 5.61
N PHE A 193 -8.29 -13.86 6.32
CA PHE A 193 -7.75 -14.77 7.35
C PHE A 193 -6.80 -15.83 6.77
N LEU A 194 -7.05 -16.30 5.55
CA LEU A 194 -6.15 -17.23 4.87
C LEU A 194 -4.76 -16.61 4.66
N GLY A 195 -4.71 -15.36 4.18
CA GLY A 195 -3.48 -14.65 3.93
C GLY A 195 -2.76 -14.15 5.18
N LYS A 196 -3.52 -13.68 6.18
CA LYS A 196 -2.99 -13.14 7.44
C LYS A 196 -2.05 -14.08 8.19
N SER A 197 -2.29 -15.38 8.12
CA SER A 197 -1.45 -16.38 8.79
C SER A 197 0.00 -16.42 8.27
N ILE A 198 0.24 -15.83 7.11
CA ILE A 198 1.54 -15.84 6.40
C ILE A 198 1.86 -14.49 5.75
N GLU A 199 1.25 -13.40 6.22
CA GLU A 199 1.51 -12.06 5.71
C GLU A 199 2.99 -11.69 5.85
N GLY A 200 3.60 -11.26 4.74
CA GLY A 200 5.04 -10.92 4.67
C GLY A 200 5.98 -12.11 4.42
N ILE A 201 5.48 -13.36 4.36
CA ILE A 201 6.30 -14.50 3.95
C ILE A 201 6.71 -14.36 2.48
N LYS A 202 7.96 -14.72 2.15
CA LYS A 202 8.42 -14.69 0.76
C LYS A 202 7.95 -15.92 -0.03
N THR A 203 7.66 -15.73 -1.31
CA THR A 203 7.06 -16.75 -2.18
C THR A 203 7.84 -18.08 -2.18
N ASP A 204 9.19 -18.03 -2.13
CA ASP A 204 10.03 -19.22 -2.06
C ASP A 204 9.82 -20.01 -0.75
N GLU A 205 9.72 -19.30 0.36
CA GLU A 205 9.53 -19.87 1.69
C GLU A 205 8.09 -20.38 1.89
N LEU A 206 7.09 -19.64 1.37
CA LEU A 206 5.70 -20.09 1.32
C LEU A 206 5.55 -21.39 0.53
N ASN A 207 6.10 -21.47 -0.68
CA ASN A 207 6.03 -22.67 -1.49
C ASN A 207 6.73 -23.88 -0.81
N ARG A 208 7.79 -23.64 -0.05
CA ARG A 208 8.42 -24.68 0.76
C ARG A 208 7.47 -25.17 1.86
N LEU A 209 6.90 -24.25 2.64
CA LEU A 209 5.91 -24.57 3.69
C LEU A 209 4.77 -25.42 3.13
N LEU A 210 4.15 -24.97 2.04
CA LEU A 210 3.02 -25.66 1.43
C LEU A 210 3.37 -27.09 0.97
N LYS A 211 4.57 -27.29 0.42
CA LYS A 211 5.03 -28.64 0.01
C LYS A 211 5.29 -29.54 1.20
N GLU A 212 5.94 -29.04 2.25
CA GLU A 212 6.27 -29.81 3.45
C GLU A 212 5.04 -30.18 4.26
N THR A 213 3.98 -29.34 4.25
CA THR A 213 2.70 -29.59 4.93
C THR A 213 1.67 -30.32 4.07
N GLY A 214 2.01 -30.69 2.84
CA GLY A 214 1.08 -31.34 1.90
C GLY A 214 -0.08 -30.44 1.44
N ASN A 215 0.10 -29.12 1.49
CA ASN A 215 -0.87 -28.10 1.08
C ASN A 215 -0.48 -27.43 -0.27
N TYR A 216 0.30 -28.10 -1.09
CA TYR A 216 0.74 -27.57 -2.39
C TYR A 216 0.09 -28.33 -3.56
N PRO A 217 -0.54 -27.65 -4.55
CA PRO A 217 -0.91 -26.24 -4.52
C PRO A 217 -1.86 -25.95 -3.35
N MET A 218 -1.84 -24.69 -2.86
CA MET A 218 -2.64 -24.31 -1.71
C MET A 218 -4.12 -24.60 -1.91
N HIS A 219 -4.76 -25.23 -0.92
CA HIS A 219 -6.18 -25.65 -1.01
C HIS A 219 -6.90 -25.65 0.36
N ARG A 220 -6.26 -25.20 1.43
CA ARG A 220 -6.84 -25.12 2.77
C ARG A 220 -6.10 -24.10 3.64
N TYR A 221 -6.67 -23.77 4.77
CA TYR A 221 -5.99 -22.97 5.80
C TYR A 221 -4.70 -23.65 6.30
N ILE A 222 -3.75 -22.81 6.72
CA ILE A 222 -2.54 -23.27 7.40
C ILE A 222 -2.84 -23.48 8.89
N LYS A 223 -2.30 -24.55 9.45
CA LYS A 223 -2.42 -24.88 10.87
C LYS A 223 -1.06 -24.82 11.54
N LYS A 224 -0.98 -24.21 12.73
CA LYS A 224 0.24 -24.14 13.53
C LYS A 224 0.84 -25.52 13.79
N SER A 225 -0.02 -26.49 14.13
CA SER A 225 0.37 -27.87 14.43
C SER A 225 1.01 -28.64 13.27
N GLU A 226 0.88 -28.14 12.04
CA GLU A 226 1.44 -28.79 10.84
C GLU A 226 2.77 -28.16 10.39
N ILE A 227 3.18 -27.00 10.95
CA ILE A 227 4.42 -26.31 10.55
C ILE A 227 5.63 -27.12 11.04
N PRO A 228 6.58 -27.49 10.16
CA PRO A 228 7.75 -28.25 10.53
C PRO A 228 8.63 -27.52 11.57
N GLU A 229 9.18 -28.26 12.53
CA GLU A 229 9.98 -27.71 13.63
C GLU A 229 11.22 -26.93 13.12
N ASP A 230 11.83 -27.39 12.04
CA ASP A 230 12.98 -26.70 11.45
C ASP A 230 12.61 -25.36 10.78
N MET A 231 11.39 -25.24 10.27
CA MET A 231 10.86 -23.95 9.78
C MET A 231 10.56 -23.01 10.95
N LEU A 232 9.96 -23.49 12.05
CA LEU A 232 9.73 -22.67 13.24
C LEU A 232 11.04 -22.08 13.81
N CYS A 233 12.17 -22.78 13.66
CA CYS A 233 13.46 -22.37 14.23
C CYS A 233 14.38 -21.60 13.26
N ARG A 234 14.24 -21.75 11.96
CA ARG A 234 15.24 -21.31 10.95
C ARG A 234 14.68 -20.50 9.81
N ALA A 235 13.37 -20.36 9.69
CA ALA A 235 12.76 -19.57 8.65
C ALA A 235 13.05 -18.07 8.86
N ARG A 236 13.04 -17.32 7.76
CA ARG A 236 13.10 -15.84 7.80
C ARG A 236 11.79 -15.28 8.33
N PHE A 237 10.69 -15.94 8.00
CA PHE A 237 9.36 -15.58 8.48
C PHE A 237 9.18 -15.97 9.95
N ASN A 238 8.58 -15.07 10.73
CA ASN A 238 8.25 -15.36 12.13
C ASN A 238 6.92 -16.07 12.22
N PHE A 239 6.95 -17.39 12.48
CA PHE A 239 5.76 -18.20 12.69
C PHE A 239 5.21 -18.13 14.13
N ASP A 240 5.83 -17.37 15.04
CA ASP A 240 5.42 -17.33 16.44
C ASP A 240 4.30 -16.30 16.67
N HIS A 241 3.12 -16.64 16.18
CA HIS A 241 1.85 -15.93 16.40
C HIS A 241 0.68 -16.91 16.40
N ASP A 242 -0.51 -16.44 16.80
CA ASP A 242 -1.70 -17.28 17.00
C ASP A 242 -2.74 -17.17 15.86
N HIS A 243 -2.38 -16.59 14.71
CA HIS A 243 -3.28 -16.39 13.57
C HIS A 243 -3.40 -17.64 12.67
N TYR A 244 -3.59 -18.83 13.26
CA TYR A 244 -3.74 -20.09 12.53
C TYR A 244 -5.11 -20.70 12.78
N ALA A 245 -5.63 -21.45 11.79
CA ALA A 245 -6.99 -21.97 11.81
C ALA A 245 -7.28 -22.95 12.96
N ASP A 246 -6.25 -23.58 13.52
CA ASP A 246 -6.36 -24.50 14.67
C ASP A 246 -6.19 -23.81 16.04
N LEU A 247 -5.97 -22.49 16.07
CA LEU A 247 -5.77 -21.74 17.32
C LEU A 247 -6.86 -20.70 17.61
N ILE A 248 -7.71 -20.35 16.63
CA ILE A 248 -8.70 -19.28 16.77
C ILE A 248 -10.12 -19.79 17.00
N ASP A 249 -10.95 -18.97 17.64
CA ASP A 249 -12.41 -19.08 17.76
C ASP A 249 -13.15 -17.84 17.26
N CYS A 250 -12.39 -16.85 16.81
CA CYS A 250 -12.83 -15.57 16.27
C CYS A 250 -11.77 -15.09 15.28
N VAL A 251 -12.15 -14.52 14.15
CA VAL A 251 -11.18 -13.93 13.23
C VAL A 251 -10.48 -12.77 13.93
N PRO A 252 -9.13 -12.77 14.01
CA PRO A 252 -8.39 -11.67 14.62
C PRO A 252 -8.57 -10.39 13.80
N SER A 253 -8.39 -9.24 14.44
CA SER A 253 -8.47 -7.96 13.72
C SER A 253 -7.39 -7.85 12.65
N ASP A 254 -7.77 -7.28 11.56
CA ASP A 254 -6.95 -7.02 10.38
C ASP A 254 -7.45 -5.74 9.72
N ASP A 255 -6.60 -4.93 9.10
CA ASP A 255 -7.05 -3.68 8.48
C ASP A 255 -8.04 -3.93 7.33
N ASP A 256 -7.86 -4.98 6.53
CA ASP A 256 -8.79 -5.39 5.49
C ASP A 256 -10.23 -5.54 5.97
N THR A 257 -10.42 -6.31 7.05
CA THR A 257 -11.76 -6.56 7.59
C THR A 257 -12.24 -5.42 8.48
N ASN A 258 -11.32 -4.76 9.16
CA ASN A 258 -11.58 -3.66 10.05
C ASN A 258 -12.12 -2.44 9.31
N TYR A 259 -11.57 -2.09 8.13
CA TYR A 259 -12.10 -1.03 7.29
C TYR A 259 -13.52 -1.29 6.83
N THR A 260 -13.87 -2.54 6.49
CA THR A 260 -15.23 -2.88 6.08
C THR A 260 -16.25 -2.55 7.18
N VAL A 261 -15.93 -2.88 8.45
CA VAL A 261 -16.76 -2.53 9.61
C VAL A 261 -16.71 -1.03 9.90
N LEU A 262 -15.54 -0.38 9.77
CA LEU A 262 -15.38 1.05 10.00
C LEU A 262 -16.27 1.87 9.07
N TYR A 263 -16.32 1.51 7.78
CA TYR A 263 -17.18 2.23 6.81
C TYR A 263 -18.66 1.93 6.99
N GLN A 264 -19.01 0.77 7.52
CA GLN A 264 -20.38 0.53 7.97
C GLN A 264 -20.77 1.50 9.09
N GLU A 265 -19.91 1.70 10.09
CA GLU A 265 -20.13 2.67 11.17
C GLU A 265 -20.13 4.12 10.65
N LEU A 266 -19.27 4.44 9.66
CA LEU A 266 -19.26 5.77 9.00
C LEU A 266 -20.61 6.07 8.34
N ILE A 267 -21.14 5.12 7.55
CA ILE A 267 -22.44 5.27 6.88
C ILE A 267 -23.58 5.36 7.90
N THR A 268 -23.50 4.59 9.00
CA THR A 268 -24.46 4.70 10.11
C THR A 268 -24.50 6.12 10.68
N LYS A 269 -23.33 6.76 10.85
CA LYS A 269 -23.19 8.09 11.46
C LYS A 269 -23.49 9.24 10.50
N TYR A 270 -22.92 9.21 9.30
CA TYR A 270 -22.94 10.35 8.36
C TYR A 270 -23.88 10.15 7.17
N GLY A 271 -24.42 8.94 6.98
CA GLY A 271 -25.20 8.60 5.79
C GLY A 271 -24.36 8.46 4.53
N ARG A 272 -25.02 8.27 3.40
CA ARG A 272 -24.40 8.01 2.09
C ARG A 272 -23.73 9.25 1.47
N ASP A 273 -24.06 10.46 1.93
CA ASP A 273 -23.56 11.74 1.42
C ASP A 273 -22.33 12.27 2.17
N PHE A 274 -21.64 11.41 2.94
CA PHE A 274 -20.42 11.76 3.66
C PHE A 274 -19.39 12.43 2.74
N LYS A 275 -18.52 13.28 3.32
CA LYS A 275 -17.47 14.00 2.60
C LYS A 275 -16.10 13.51 3.04
N PRO A 276 -15.03 13.72 2.27
CA PRO A 276 -13.65 13.34 2.66
C PRO A 276 -13.25 13.82 4.07
N ARG A 277 -13.67 15.04 4.45
CA ARG A 277 -13.44 15.58 5.79
C ARG A 277 -14.12 14.78 6.91
N ASP A 278 -15.28 14.18 6.61
CA ASP A 278 -16.03 13.38 7.58
C ASP A 278 -15.32 12.07 7.83
N VAL A 279 -14.73 11.46 6.78
CA VAL A 279 -13.87 10.27 6.89
C VAL A 279 -12.62 10.56 7.73
N ALA A 280 -11.90 11.65 7.43
CA ALA A 280 -10.73 12.05 8.20
C ALA A 280 -11.04 12.27 9.70
N ALA A 281 -12.14 12.96 10.00
CA ALA A 281 -12.59 13.15 11.37
C ALA A 281 -12.99 11.84 12.05
N PHE A 282 -13.62 10.93 11.29
CA PHE A 282 -14.06 9.63 11.80
C PHE A 282 -12.88 8.71 12.12
N TRP A 283 -11.83 8.71 11.32
CA TRP A 283 -10.61 7.97 11.60
C TRP A 283 -9.98 8.37 12.94
N ILE A 284 -9.83 9.69 13.15
CA ILE A 284 -9.27 10.22 14.40
C ILE A 284 -10.15 9.85 15.62
N GLU A 285 -11.48 9.84 15.44
CA GLU A 285 -12.43 9.54 16.53
C GLU A 285 -12.51 8.05 16.86
N LYS A 286 -12.35 7.16 15.85
CA LYS A 286 -12.76 5.77 15.96
C LYS A 286 -11.65 4.76 16.06
N GLN A 287 -10.43 5.14 15.70
CA GLN A 287 -9.33 4.18 15.74
C GLN A 287 -8.04 4.82 16.29
N PRO A 288 -7.19 4.02 16.97
CA PRO A 288 -5.85 4.48 17.32
C PRO A 288 -4.99 4.60 16.06
N LYS A 289 -3.95 5.42 16.12
CA LYS A 289 -2.98 5.57 15.02
C LYS A 289 -2.39 4.22 14.59
N SER A 290 -2.10 3.34 15.55
CA SER A 290 -1.53 2.00 15.32
C SER A 290 -2.44 1.03 14.53
N ALA A 291 -3.67 1.42 14.22
CA ALA A 291 -4.56 0.67 13.33
C ALA A 291 -4.40 1.07 11.85
N TYR A 292 -3.48 1.99 11.55
CA TYR A 292 -3.21 2.49 10.20
C TYR A 292 -1.77 2.19 9.81
N TYR A 293 -1.55 1.90 8.53
CA TYR A 293 -0.24 1.57 7.97
C TYR A 293 0.08 2.50 6.79
N THR A 294 1.33 2.58 6.40
CA THR A 294 1.81 3.22 5.17
C THR A 294 1.12 4.57 4.83
N ALA A 295 0.38 4.65 3.74
CA ALA A 295 -0.29 5.87 3.28
C ALA A 295 -1.35 6.37 4.26
N GLU A 296 -2.07 5.48 4.91
CA GLU A 296 -3.09 5.78 5.90
C GLU A 296 -2.50 6.37 7.17
N GLU A 297 -1.42 5.79 7.69
CA GLU A 297 -0.73 6.34 8.86
C GLU A 297 -0.15 7.71 8.56
N THR A 298 0.44 7.88 7.37
CA THR A 298 0.92 9.18 6.90
C THR A 298 -0.21 10.20 6.83
N ALA A 299 -1.36 9.84 6.26
CA ALA A 299 -2.52 10.72 6.18
C ALA A 299 -3.09 11.05 7.56
N TYR A 300 -3.18 10.07 8.47
CA TYR A 300 -3.59 10.28 9.86
C TYR A 300 -2.69 11.28 10.57
N CYS A 301 -1.38 11.13 10.46
CA CYS A 301 -0.40 12.08 10.99
C CYS A 301 -0.57 13.48 10.37
N ASN A 302 -0.88 13.54 9.07
CA ASN A 302 -1.13 14.80 8.38
C ASN A 302 -2.42 15.48 8.87
N PHE A 303 -3.49 14.74 9.18
CA PHE A 303 -4.69 15.32 9.82
C PHE A 303 -4.35 15.96 11.16
N ILE A 304 -3.56 15.29 12.00
CA ILE A 304 -3.11 15.84 13.30
C ILE A 304 -2.26 17.11 13.12
N LYS A 305 -1.48 17.20 12.03
CA LYS A 305 -0.71 18.41 11.67
C LYS A 305 -1.58 19.51 11.07
N GLY A 306 -2.87 19.29 10.84
CA GLY A 306 -3.82 20.27 10.29
C GLY A 306 -3.98 20.25 8.77
N PHE A 307 -3.41 19.26 8.07
CA PHE A 307 -3.69 19.07 6.64
C PHE A 307 -5.11 18.51 6.45
N THR A 308 -5.79 18.99 5.41
CA THR A 308 -7.11 18.50 5.03
C THR A 308 -7.03 17.77 3.69
N PRO A 309 -7.95 16.82 3.41
CA PRO A 309 -8.03 16.22 2.08
C PRO A 309 -8.22 17.27 0.95
N PRO A 310 -7.54 17.15 -0.21
CA PRO A 310 -6.63 16.08 -0.60
C PRO A 310 -5.16 16.30 -0.17
N ALA A 311 -4.80 17.43 0.45
CA ALA A 311 -3.42 17.72 0.81
C ALA A 311 -2.83 16.69 1.80
N SER A 312 -3.67 16.09 2.65
CA SER A 312 -3.29 15.02 3.58
C SER A 312 -2.74 13.78 2.89
N ALA A 313 -3.21 13.47 1.68
CA ALA A 313 -2.73 12.36 0.86
C ALA A 313 -1.38 12.63 0.19
N MET A 314 -0.98 13.90 0.07
CA MET A 314 0.16 14.32 -0.74
C MET A 314 1.40 14.66 0.09
N TYR A 315 1.21 15.24 1.29
CA TYR A 315 2.32 15.75 2.07
C TYR A 315 3.16 14.62 2.65
N LYS A 316 4.40 14.48 2.16
CA LYS A 316 5.38 13.50 2.62
C LYS A 316 4.82 12.07 2.68
N ASN A 317 4.05 11.69 1.67
CA ASN A 317 3.41 10.39 1.54
C ASN A 317 4.01 9.58 0.37
N PRO A 318 5.10 8.85 0.59
CA PRO A 318 5.73 8.03 -0.44
C PRO A 318 4.90 6.80 -0.84
N PHE A 319 3.85 6.48 -0.08
CA PHE A 319 2.96 5.31 -0.24
C PHE A 319 1.65 5.62 -0.96
N ARG A 320 1.49 6.81 -1.53
CA ARG A 320 0.23 7.35 -2.07
C ARG A 320 -0.41 6.57 -3.23
N GLU A 321 0.26 5.57 -3.79
CA GLU A 321 -0.29 4.62 -4.76
C GLU A 321 -0.21 3.16 -4.26
N TRP A 322 -0.06 2.95 -2.95
CA TRP A 322 -0.08 1.61 -2.38
C TRP A 322 -1.52 1.11 -2.22
N ILE A 323 -1.67 -0.15 -1.80
CA ILE A 323 -2.93 -0.90 -1.79
C ILE A 323 -3.97 -0.38 -0.78
N GLY A 324 -3.57 0.40 0.21
CA GLY A 324 -4.40 0.74 1.35
C GLY A 324 -5.75 1.40 1.02
N ALA A 325 -5.88 2.13 -0.11
CA ALA A 325 -7.19 2.58 -0.57
C ALA A 325 -8.01 1.42 -1.17
N GLN A 326 -7.41 0.56 -1.97
CA GLN A 326 -8.10 -0.57 -2.61
C GLN A 326 -8.81 -1.46 -1.58
N ILE A 327 -8.17 -1.76 -0.45
CA ILE A 327 -8.74 -2.64 0.58
C ILE A 327 -9.94 -2.04 1.31
N ARG A 328 -10.22 -0.76 1.13
CA ARG A 328 -11.35 -0.05 1.74
C ARG A 328 -12.61 0.00 0.87
N ALA A 329 -12.49 -0.42 -0.40
CA ALA A 329 -13.52 -0.34 -1.42
C ALA A 329 -14.83 -1.09 -1.10
N ASP A 330 -14.72 -2.19 -0.37
CA ASP A 330 -15.72 -3.25 -0.31
C ASP A 330 -17.06 -2.78 0.20
N TYR A 331 -17.09 -2.05 1.31
CA TYR A 331 -18.36 -1.62 1.88
C TYR A 331 -19.14 -0.69 0.94
N PHE A 332 -18.45 0.12 0.16
CA PHE A 332 -19.09 0.98 -0.85
C PHE A 332 -19.70 0.17 -2.00
N GLY A 333 -19.05 -0.95 -2.37
CA GLY A 333 -19.64 -1.93 -3.30
C GLY A 333 -20.87 -2.64 -2.71
N TYR A 334 -20.78 -3.08 -1.45
CA TYR A 334 -21.87 -3.82 -0.78
C TYR A 334 -23.17 -3.05 -0.69
N ILE A 335 -23.11 -1.76 -0.37
CA ILE A 335 -24.32 -0.93 -0.21
C ILE A 335 -24.85 -0.32 -1.52
N ASN A 336 -24.15 -0.58 -2.64
CA ASN A 336 -24.55 -0.11 -3.98
C ASN A 336 -24.68 -1.28 -5.00
N PRO A 337 -25.40 -2.37 -4.66
CA PRO A 337 -25.50 -3.51 -5.55
C PRO A 337 -26.13 -3.13 -6.90
N GLY A 338 -25.39 -3.30 -8.00
CA GLY A 338 -25.82 -2.92 -9.35
C GLY A 338 -25.70 -1.43 -9.69
N ASP A 339 -25.17 -0.59 -8.77
CA ASP A 339 -24.93 0.85 -8.98
C ASP A 339 -23.43 1.18 -8.88
N PRO A 340 -22.60 0.82 -9.89
CA PRO A 340 -21.17 1.02 -9.85
C PRO A 340 -20.74 2.50 -9.87
N GLU A 341 -21.55 3.39 -10.45
CA GLU A 341 -21.27 4.83 -10.44
C GLU A 341 -21.28 5.39 -9.02
N THR A 342 -22.31 5.07 -8.24
CA THR A 342 -22.41 5.50 -6.86
C THR A 342 -21.34 4.85 -5.99
N ALA A 343 -21.04 3.57 -6.21
CA ALA A 343 -19.98 2.85 -5.49
C ALA A 343 -18.61 3.52 -5.72
N ALA A 344 -18.25 3.78 -6.97
CA ALA A 344 -16.99 4.45 -7.33
C ALA A 344 -16.91 5.89 -6.78
N ASP A 345 -18.00 6.65 -6.78
CA ASP A 345 -18.05 8.00 -6.23
C ASP A 345 -17.90 8.02 -4.69
N MET A 346 -18.42 7.02 -4.00
CA MET A 346 -18.23 6.86 -2.55
C MET A 346 -16.80 6.47 -2.23
N ALA A 347 -16.23 5.52 -2.98
CA ALA A 347 -14.83 5.11 -2.88
C ALA A 347 -13.86 6.28 -3.13
N TYR A 348 -14.11 7.10 -4.15
CA TYR A 348 -13.31 8.32 -4.37
C TYR A 348 -13.27 9.24 -3.15
N ARG A 349 -14.42 9.46 -2.50
CA ARG A 349 -14.52 10.36 -1.32
C ARG A 349 -13.74 9.83 -0.13
N ASP A 350 -13.53 8.53 -0.06
CA ASP A 350 -12.64 7.92 0.90
C ASP A 350 -11.19 7.96 0.43
N ALA A 351 -10.87 7.41 -0.74
CA ALA A 351 -9.51 7.27 -1.24
C ALA A 351 -8.69 8.58 -1.20
N VAL A 352 -9.32 9.70 -1.57
CA VAL A 352 -8.67 11.01 -1.70
C VAL A 352 -8.10 11.57 -0.40
N ILE A 353 -8.42 10.98 0.76
CA ILE A 353 -7.90 11.45 2.05
C ILE A 353 -6.45 11.00 2.29
N SER A 354 -6.05 9.88 1.67
CA SER A 354 -4.76 9.18 1.91
C SER A 354 -4.01 8.81 0.64
N HIS A 355 -4.68 8.76 -0.51
CA HIS A 355 -4.10 8.28 -1.78
C HIS A 355 -4.28 9.27 -2.93
N THR A 356 -3.50 9.03 -4.00
CA THR A 356 -3.56 9.79 -5.26
C THR A 356 -3.58 8.83 -6.45
N LYS A 357 -3.96 9.31 -7.64
CA LYS A 357 -3.83 8.59 -8.92
C LYS A 357 -4.28 7.12 -8.83
N ASN A 358 -3.36 6.15 -9.11
CA ASN A 358 -3.72 4.74 -9.16
C ASN A 358 -4.15 4.16 -7.80
N GLY A 359 -3.72 4.75 -6.67
CA GLY A 359 -4.27 4.41 -5.36
C GLY A 359 -5.77 4.73 -5.28
N ILE A 360 -6.19 5.91 -5.74
CA ILE A 360 -7.62 6.27 -5.85
C ILE A 360 -8.34 5.32 -6.83
N TYR A 361 -7.72 5.04 -7.99
CA TYR A 361 -8.36 4.21 -9.02
C TYR A 361 -8.57 2.77 -8.55
N GLY A 362 -7.67 2.23 -7.73
CA GLY A 362 -7.82 0.90 -7.13
C GLY A 362 -9.09 0.79 -6.31
N GLU A 363 -9.34 1.75 -5.42
CA GLU A 363 -10.55 1.76 -4.60
C GLU A 363 -11.82 1.95 -5.45
N MET A 364 -11.83 2.94 -6.35
CA MET A 364 -12.96 3.19 -7.26
C MET A 364 -13.29 1.95 -8.11
N TYR A 365 -12.24 1.29 -8.64
CA TYR A 365 -12.38 0.11 -9.48
C TYR A 365 -12.99 -1.07 -8.74
N PHE A 366 -12.46 -1.42 -7.55
CA PHE A 366 -12.96 -2.57 -6.81
C PHE A 366 -14.34 -2.32 -6.20
N ALA A 367 -14.64 -1.10 -5.78
CA ALA A 367 -16.00 -0.74 -5.35
C ALA A 367 -17.02 -0.91 -6.52
N ALA A 368 -16.66 -0.45 -7.71
CA ALA A 368 -17.47 -0.65 -8.91
C ALA A 368 -17.59 -2.14 -9.30
N LEU A 369 -16.48 -2.90 -9.25
CA LEU A 369 -16.46 -4.33 -9.57
C LEU A 369 -17.37 -5.14 -8.64
N ILE A 370 -17.34 -4.87 -7.34
CA ILE A 370 -18.21 -5.51 -6.36
C ILE A 370 -19.70 -5.16 -6.61
N ALA A 371 -19.99 -3.88 -6.90
CA ALA A 371 -21.35 -3.47 -7.25
C ALA A 371 -21.85 -4.15 -8.53
N ILE A 372 -20.99 -4.34 -9.54
CA ILE A 372 -21.29 -5.06 -10.78
C ILE A 372 -21.49 -6.56 -10.52
N ALA A 373 -20.65 -7.18 -9.70
CA ALA A 373 -20.74 -8.60 -9.34
C ALA A 373 -22.10 -8.98 -8.70
N ALA A 374 -22.80 -8.00 -8.10
CA ALA A 374 -24.14 -8.21 -7.58
C ALA A 374 -25.18 -8.53 -8.67
N VAL A 375 -24.94 -8.11 -9.93
CA VAL A 375 -25.91 -8.19 -11.04
C VAL A 375 -25.35 -8.86 -12.30
N GLU A 376 -24.05 -9.14 -12.33
CA GLU A 376 -23.36 -9.84 -13.42
C GLU A 376 -22.94 -11.24 -12.97
N ASN A 377 -22.92 -12.20 -13.88
CA ASN A 377 -22.52 -13.57 -13.59
C ASN A 377 -21.26 -14.00 -14.38
N ASP A 378 -20.81 -13.17 -15.30
CA ASP A 378 -19.56 -13.37 -16.04
C ASP A 378 -18.46 -12.48 -15.41
N MET A 379 -17.46 -13.13 -14.80
CA MET A 379 -16.37 -12.44 -14.12
C MET A 379 -15.53 -11.62 -15.11
N ARG A 380 -15.28 -12.16 -16.31
CA ARG A 380 -14.48 -11.46 -17.33
C ARG A 380 -15.17 -10.17 -17.79
N GLU A 381 -16.50 -10.25 -18.00
CA GLU A 381 -17.31 -9.07 -18.34
C GLU A 381 -17.38 -8.06 -17.17
N ALA A 382 -17.57 -8.53 -15.94
CA ALA A 382 -17.59 -7.67 -14.76
C ALA A 382 -16.30 -6.85 -14.60
N ILE A 383 -15.15 -7.50 -14.80
CA ILE A 383 -13.82 -6.88 -14.78
C ILE A 383 -13.71 -5.78 -15.85
N GLU A 384 -14.14 -6.05 -17.08
CA GLU A 384 -14.09 -5.08 -18.17
C GLU A 384 -15.03 -3.90 -17.94
N GLN A 385 -16.22 -4.14 -17.42
CA GLN A 385 -17.17 -3.07 -17.10
C GLN A 385 -16.65 -2.17 -15.98
N ALA A 386 -16.00 -2.73 -14.95
CA ALA A 386 -15.44 -1.96 -13.85
C ALA A 386 -14.31 -1.02 -14.31
N LEU A 387 -13.48 -1.42 -15.27
CA LEU A 387 -12.44 -0.57 -15.85
C LEU A 387 -12.98 0.75 -16.42
N LYS A 388 -14.26 0.78 -16.84
CA LYS A 388 -14.87 1.96 -17.44
C LYS A 388 -15.13 3.09 -16.44
N PHE A 389 -15.00 2.84 -15.13
CA PHE A 389 -15.23 3.82 -14.07
C PHE A 389 -13.98 4.59 -13.64
N ILE A 390 -12.81 4.28 -14.22
CA ILE A 390 -11.52 4.92 -13.94
C ILE A 390 -10.88 5.49 -15.21
N PRO A 391 -9.83 6.34 -15.12
CA PRO A 391 -9.18 6.92 -16.28
C PRO A 391 -8.60 5.89 -17.24
N GLN A 392 -9.01 5.93 -18.50
CA GLN A 392 -8.67 4.91 -19.51
C GLN A 392 -7.19 4.90 -19.91
N LYS A 393 -6.47 6.01 -19.70
CA LYS A 393 -5.03 6.12 -19.96
C LYS A 393 -4.20 6.04 -18.69
N SER A 394 -4.62 5.22 -17.71
CA SER A 394 -3.88 5.00 -16.47
C SER A 394 -3.01 3.75 -16.51
N ARG A 395 -1.98 3.71 -15.66
CA ARG A 395 -1.19 2.51 -15.41
C ARG A 395 -2.07 1.38 -14.86
N PHE A 396 -3.07 1.70 -14.05
CA PHE A 396 -4.02 0.72 -13.50
C PHE A 396 -4.79 -0.03 -14.61
N VAL A 397 -5.38 0.69 -15.56
CA VAL A 397 -6.07 0.06 -16.71
C VAL A 397 -5.10 -0.80 -17.52
N ARG A 398 -3.88 -0.33 -17.76
CA ARG A 398 -2.86 -1.11 -18.45
C ARG A 398 -2.52 -2.41 -17.71
N SER A 399 -2.33 -2.35 -16.39
CA SER A 399 -2.03 -3.52 -15.55
C SER A 399 -3.15 -4.56 -15.62
N VAL A 400 -4.41 -4.15 -15.45
CA VAL A 400 -5.54 -5.07 -15.56
C VAL A 400 -5.63 -5.67 -16.96
N ARG A 401 -5.43 -4.87 -18.03
CA ARG A 401 -5.47 -5.36 -19.42
C ARG A 401 -4.38 -6.37 -19.73
N LEU A 402 -3.19 -6.26 -19.15
CA LEU A 402 -2.15 -7.29 -19.32
C LEU A 402 -2.63 -8.66 -18.84
N ILE A 403 -3.42 -8.72 -17.78
CA ILE A 403 -3.95 -9.96 -17.24
C ILE A 403 -5.14 -10.48 -18.06
N THR A 404 -6.05 -9.59 -18.45
CA THR A 404 -7.21 -9.98 -19.28
C THR A 404 -6.78 -10.43 -20.68
N ASP A 405 -5.76 -9.80 -21.28
CA ASP A 405 -5.20 -10.18 -22.58
C ASP A 405 -4.50 -11.56 -22.50
N ASP A 406 -3.76 -11.83 -21.41
CA ASP A 406 -3.16 -13.15 -21.17
C ASP A 406 -4.25 -14.23 -21.04
N TYR A 407 -5.31 -13.96 -20.28
CA TYR A 407 -6.43 -14.89 -20.10
C TYR A 407 -7.17 -15.15 -21.41
N ASP A 408 -7.58 -14.11 -22.14
CA ASP A 408 -8.28 -14.19 -23.42
C ASP A 408 -7.41 -14.85 -24.51
N GLY A 409 -6.09 -14.67 -24.42
CA GLY A 409 -5.09 -15.32 -25.29
C GLY A 409 -4.80 -16.78 -24.93
N GLY A 410 -5.46 -17.35 -23.91
CA GLY A 410 -5.26 -18.74 -23.47
C GLY A 410 -3.90 -19.01 -22.86
N VAL A 411 -3.26 -18.00 -22.26
CA VAL A 411 -2.01 -18.18 -21.48
C VAL A 411 -2.32 -19.05 -20.26
N ASP A 412 -1.47 -20.05 -20.02
CA ASP A 412 -1.60 -20.93 -18.86
C ASP A 412 -1.50 -20.14 -17.55
N GLU A 413 -2.28 -20.55 -16.54
CA GLU A 413 -2.36 -19.94 -15.22
C GLU A 413 -0.98 -19.71 -14.60
N SER A 414 -0.14 -20.75 -14.53
CA SER A 414 1.18 -20.67 -13.91
C SER A 414 2.11 -19.68 -14.61
N LYS A 415 1.95 -19.56 -15.93
CA LYS A 415 2.72 -18.62 -16.74
C LYS A 415 2.24 -17.18 -16.53
N CYS A 416 0.92 -16.95 -16.39
CA CYS A 416 0.38 -15.62 -16.09
C CYS A 416 0.93 -15.12 -14.75
N PHE A 417 0.81 -15.89 -13.66
CA PHE A 417 1.35 -15.51 -12.35
C PHE A 417 2.88 -15.33 -12.35
N SER A 418 3.62 -16.18 -13.09
CA SER A 418 5.07 -15.99 -13.25
C SER A 418 5.42 -14.68 -13.95
N LYS A 419 4.62 -14.23 -14.91
CA LYS A 419 4.81 -12.92 -15.56
C LYS A 419 4.56 -11.77 -14.57
N ILE A 420 3.55 -11.87 -13.69
CA ILE A 420 3.31 -10.87 -12.64
C ILE A 420 4.54 -10.76 -11.75
N LEU A 421 4.99 -11.87 -11.16
CA LEU A 421 6.15 -11.89 -10.27
C LEU A 421 7.45 -11.46 -10.95
N SER A 422 7.59 -11.67 -12.26
CA SER A 422 8.78 -11.22 -13.01
C SER A 422 8.78 -9.72 -13.32
N ARG A 423 7.61 -9.06 -13.33
CA ARG A 423 7.50 -7.61 -13.50
C ARG A 423 7.73 -6.85 -12.22
N TRP A 424 7.40 -7.44 -11.09
CA TRP A 424 7.36 -6.76 -9.80
C TRP A 424 8.29 -7.41 -8.79
N ASP A 425 9.21 -6.63 -8.25
CA ASP A 425 10.08 -7.09 -7.16
C ASP A 425 9.30 -7.14 -5.85
N GLU A 426 9.27 -8.32 -5.24
CA GLU A 426 8.51 -8.61 -4.01
C GLU A 426 8.93 -7.75 -2.80
N TYR A 427 10.18 -7.25 -2.79
CA TYR A 427 10.66 -6.39 -1.71
C TYR A 427 10.32 -4.92 -1.92
N THR A 428 10.23 -4.48 -3.16
CA THR A 428 9.99 -3.08 -3.53
C THR A 428 8.52 -2.77 -3.68
N TYR A 429 7.75 -3.71 -4.25
CA TYR A 429 6.36 -3.50 -4.66
C TYR A 429 5.35 -4.35 -3.89
N GLY A 430 5.74 -4.94 -2.74
CA GLY A 430 4.88 -5.84 -1.96
C GLY A 430 3.47 -5.33 -1.72
N CYS A 431 3.34 -4.06 -1.33
CA CYS A 431 2.05 -3.40 -1.06
C CYS A 431 1.63 -2.36 -2.11
N HIS A 432 2.27 -2.30 -3.30
CA HIS A 432 1.84 -1.37 -4.34
C HIS A 432 0.54 -1.83 -5.01
N VAL A 433 -0.37 -0.88 -5.34
CA VAL A 433 -1.71 -1.20 -5.85
C VAL A 433 -1.69 -1.98 -7.17
N LEU A 434 -0.75 -1.70 -8.10
CA LEU A 434 -0.75 -2.30 -9.44
C LEU A 434 -0.48 -3.82 -9.42
N PRO A 435 0.63 -4.34 -8.84
CA PRO A 435 0.88 -5.77 -8.79
C PRO A 435 -0.20 -6.54 -8.02
N ASN A 436 -0.72 -5.96 -6.94
CA ASN A 436 -1.75 -6.61 -6.14
C ASN A 436 -3.10 -6.66 -6.89
N ALA A 437 -3.46 -5.61 -7.63
CA ALA A 437 -4.61 -5.64 -8.53
C ALA A 437 -4.45 -6.73 -9.63
N GLU A 438 -3.23 -6.86 -10.23
CA GLU A 438 -2.96 -7.93 -11.19
C GLU A 438 -3.18 -9.32 -10.60
N ILE A 439 -2.74 -9.57 -9.35
CA ILE A 439 -2.93 -10.84 -8.66
C ILE A 439 -4.42 -11.11 -8.40
N VAL A 440 -5.16 -10.13 -7.90
CA VAL A 440 -6.60 -10.28 -7.64
C VAL A 440 -7.34 -10.62 -8.94
N ILE A 441 -7.09 -9.88 -10.02
CA ILE A 441 -7.76 -10.11 -11.32
C ILE A 441 -7.38 -11.47 -11.90
N ALA A 442 -6.11 -11.86 -11.85
CA ALA A 442 -5.67 -13.19 -12.28
C ALA A 442 -6.36 -14.30 -11.47
N SER A 443 -6.42 -14.13 -10.13
CA SER A 443 -7.06 -15.12 -9.25
C SER A 443 -8.55 -15.27 -9.53
N LEU A 444 -9.26 -14.17 -9.80
CA LEU A 444 -10.68 -14.19 -10.18
C LEU A 444 -10.92 -14.89 -11.52
N LEU A 445 -10.06 -14.66 -12.51
CA LEU A 445 -10.21 -15.22 -13.84
C LEU A 445 -9.84 -16.72 -13.88
N TYR A 446 -8.67 -17.09 -13.35
CA TYR A 446 -8.19 -18.47 -13.36
C TYR A 446 -8.78 -19.34 -12.24
N GLY A 447 -9.51 -18.74 -11.32
CA GLY A 447 -10.26 -19.45 -10.28
C GLY A 447 -11.48 -20.21 -10.80
N ASP A 448 -11.95 -19.91 -12.02
CA ASP A 448 -13.08 -20.56 -12.70
C ASP A 448 -14.38 -20.57 -11.87
N GLY A 449 -14.58 -19.55 -11.02
CA GLY A 449 -15.74 -19.45 -10.13
C GLY A 449 -15.67 -20.32 -8.86
N ASP A 450 -14.59 -21.08 -8.67
CA ASP A 450 -14.34 -21.82 -7.41
C ASP A 450 -13.75 -20.89 -6.37
N TYR A 451 -14.44 -20.78 -5.23
CA TYR A 451 -14.05 -19.86 -4.16
C TYR A 451 -12.70 -20.23 -3.54
N GLY A 452 -12.52 -21.51 -3.18
CA GLY A 452 -11.30 -21.99 -2.54
C GLY A 452 -10.08 -21.84 -3.45
N LYS A 453 -10.23 -22.21 -4.74
CA LYS A 453 -9.17 -22.05 -5.73
C LYS A 453 -8.78 -20.57 -5.89
N THR A 454 -9.75 -19.68 -5.96
CA THR A 454 -9.54 -18.25 -6.14
C THR A 454 -8.73 -17.64 -4.99
N ILE A 455 -9.17 -17.80 -3.73
CA ILE A 455 -8.47 -17.21 -2.57
C ILE A 455 -7.10 -17.87 -2.32
N CYS A 456 -7.00 -19.18 -2.49
CA CYS A 456 -5.73 -19.90 -2.35
C CYS A 456 -4.70 -19.45 -3.39
N ARG A 457 -5.12 -19.16 -4.60
CA ARG A 457 -4.23 -18.69 -5.66
C ARG A 457 -3.74 -17.27 -5.37
N ALA A 458 -4.62 -16.39 -4.88
CA ALA A 458 -4.25 -15.04 -4.48
C ALA A 458 -3.16 -15.07 -3.39
N VAL A 459 -3.34 -15.89 -2.35
CA VAL A 459 -2.38 -16.06 -1.26
C VAL A 459 -1.08 -16.70 -1.72
N GLN A 460 -1.14 -17.81 -2.47
CA GLN A 460 0.05 -18.57 -2.87
C GLN A 460 0.98 -17.76 -3.79
N THR A 461 0.48 -16.72 -4.44
CA THR A 461 1.30 -15.85 -5.29
C THR A 461 2.25 -14.97 -4.48
N GLY A 462 1.94 -14.69 -3.21
CA GLY A 462 2.74 -13.80 -2.38
C GLY A 462 2.35 -12.33 -2.54
N LEU A 463 3.30 -11.41 -2.34
CA LEU A 463 3.07 -9.98 -2.18
C LEU A 463 2.18 -9.72 -0.97
N ASP A 464 1.04 -9.03 -1.13
CA ASP A 464 0.10 -8.72 -0.07
C ASP A 464 -0.97 -9.81 0.03
N THR A 465 -0.73 -10.82 0.86
CA THR A 465 -1.47 -12.10 0.80
C THR A 465 -2.89 -12.00 1.34
N ASP A 466 -3.11 -11.29 2.42
CA ASP A 466 -4.41 -11.06 3.08
C ASP A 466 -5.28 -10.10 2.28
N CYS A 467 -4.74 -8.96 1.85
CA CYS A 467 -5.42 -7.97 1.03
C CYS A 467 -5.91 -8.56 -0.30
N ASN A 468 -5.04 -9.33 -0.99
CA ASN A 468 -5.36 -9.93 -2.27
C ASN A 468 -6.47 -10.97 -2.15
N ALA A 469 -6.37 -11.86 -1.17
CA ALA A 469 -7.36 -12.91 -0.96
C ALA A 469 -8.69 -12.36 -0.39
N ALA A 470 -8.63 -11.34 0.47
CA ALA A 470 -9.81 -10.62 0.96
C ALA A 470 -10.60 -10.02 -0.21
N THR A 471 -9.93 -9.26 -1.06
CA THR A 471 -10.57 -8.60 -2.21
C THR A 471 -11.11 -9.61 -3.23
N ALA A 472 -10.32 -10.64 -3.59
CA ALA A 472 -10.77 -11.69 -4.51
C ALA A 472 -11.97 -12.47 -3.94
N GLY A 473 -11.91 -12.83 -2.67
CA GLY A 473 -12.99 -13.52 -1.96
C GLY A 473 -14.27 -12.71 -1.87
N SER A 474 -14.15 -11.39 -1.64
CA SER A 474 -15.28 -10.46 -1.59
C SER A 474 -16.00 -10.33 -2.93
N VAL A 475 -15.25 -10.10 -4.02
CA VAL A 475 -15.81 -9.99 -5.38
C VAL A 475 -16.49 -11.28 -5.79
N LEU A 476 -15.82 -12.42 -5.64
CA LEU A 476 -16.39 -13.71 -6.02
C LEU A 476 -17.59 -14.07 -5.14
N GLY A 477 -17.49 -13.83 -3.82
CA GLY A 477 -18.59 -14.05 -2.90
C GLY A 477 -19.83 -13.20 -3.21
N MET A 478 -19.65 -11.93 -3.64
CA MET A 478 -20.75 -11.10 -4.15
C MET A 478 -21.37 -11.68 -5.42
N MET A 479 -20.57 -12.23 -6.32
CA MET A 479 -21.08 -12.80 -7.57
C MET A 479 -21.86 -14.09 -7.34
N THR A 480 -21.31 -15.01 -6.54
CA THR A 480 -21.81 -16.39 -6.40
C THR A 480 -22.72 -16.62 -5.21
N GLY A 481 -22.63 -15.78 -4.18
CA GLY A 481 -23.37 -15.92 -2.91
C GLY A 481 -22.71 -16.86 -1.91
N ILE A 482 -23.22 -16.85 -0.66
CA ILE A 482 -22.65 -17.60 0.46
C ILE A 482 -22.64 -19.11 0.24
N SER A 483 -23.57 -19.66 -0.52
CA SER A 483 -23.66 -21.11 -0.79
C SER A 483 -22.48 -21.66 -1.61
N ALA A 484 -21.70 -20.79 -2.26
CA ALA A 484 -20.48 -21.16 -2.98
C ALA A 484 -19.24 -21.21 -2.08
N ILE A 485 -19.35 -20.72 -0.83
CA ILE A 485 -18.26 -20.75 0.16
C ILE A 485 -18.44 -21.99 1.03
N GLY A 486 -17.50 -22.93 0.95
CA GLY A 486 -17.55 -24.17 1.71
C GLY A 486 -17.45 -23.94 3.23
N GLU A 487 -18.01 -24.87 4.00
CA GLU A 487 -17.95 -24.84 5.48
C GLU A 487 -16.52 -24.88 6.02
N GLU A 488 -15.59 -25.50 5.29
CA GLU A 488 -14.16 -25.54 5.62
C GLU A 488 -13.54 -24.16 5.73
N TRP A 489 -14.09 -23.15 5.04
CA TRP A 489 -13.64 -21.76 5.10
C TRP A 489 -14.31 -20.96 6.21
N THR A 490 -15.57 -21.24 6.53
CA THR A 490 -16.37 -20.44 7.48
C THR A 490 -16.38 -20.97 8.89
N SER A 491 -16.12 -22.27 9.09
CA SER A 491 -16.25 -22.93 10.39
C SER A 491 -15.22 -22.54 11.46
N PRO A 492 -13.95 -22.17 11.14
CA PRO A 492 -12.94 -22.00 12.17
C PRO A 492 -13.21 -20.87 13.18
N PHE A 493 -13.99 -19.85 12.82
CA PHE A 493 -14.15 -18.63 13.64
C PHE A 493 -15.58 -18.37 14.15
N GLY A 494 -16.50 -19.31 14.00
CA GLY A 494 -17.83 -19.25 14.62
C GLY A 494 -18.66 -18.00 14.28
N GLY A 495 -18.44 -17.39 13.10
CA GLY A 495 -19.17 -16.20 12.66
C GLY A 495 -18.81 -14.92 13.40
N LYS A 496 -17.64 -14.83 14.03
CA LYS A 496 -17.17 -13.69 14.83
C LYS A 496 -15.93 -13.04 14.22
N LEU A 497 -15.84 -11.73 14.37
CA LEU A 497 -14.73 -10.90 13.89
C LEU A 497 -14.32 -9.88 14.98
N GLU A 498 -13.02 -9.75 15.23
CA GLU A 498 -12.46 -8.67 16.05
C GLU A 498 -12.22 -7.41 15.24
N THR A 499 -12.37 -6.25 15.87
CA THR A 499 -12.06 -4.94 15.29
C THR A 499 -11.24 -4.09 16.25
N GLN A 500 -10.47 -3.14 15.70
CA GLN A 500 -9.76 -2.11 16.47
C GLN A 500 -10.57 -0.82 16.62
N ILE A 501 -11.87 -0.87 16.32
CA ILE A 501 -12.75 0.31 16.31
C ILE A 501 -13.23 0.59 17.73
N PHE A 502 -12.97 1.79 18.24
CA PHE A 502 -13.38 2.21 19.57
C PHE A 502 -14.91 2.13 19.74
N GLY A 503 -15.32 1.38 20.76
CA GLY A 503 -16.71 1.15 21.09
C GLY A 503 -17.41 0.05 20.27
N VAL A 504 -16.70 -0.62 19.37
CA VAL A 504 -17.24 -1.75 18.57
C VAL A 504 -16.66 -3.10 19.07
N GLY A 505 -15.34 -3.29 19.03
CA GLY A 505 -14.70 -4.51 19.50
C GLY A 505 -15.06 -5.75 18.67
N LYS A 506 -15.41 -6.87 19.33
CA LYS A 506 -15.85 -8.11 18.66
C LYS A 506 -17.28 -7.98 18.13
N VAL A 507 -17.50 -8.41 16.89
CA VAL A 507 -18.80 -8.34 16.21
C VAL A 507 -19.23 -9.71 15.67
N ASN A 508 -20.55 -9.91 15.49
CA ASN A 508 -21.10 -11.02 14.73
C ASN A 508 -21.24 -10.60 13.25
N ILE A 509 -20.78 -11.47 12.37
CA ILE A 509 -20.84 -11.22 10.92
C ILE A 509 -22.30 -11.13 10.44
N GLY A 510 -23.19 -11.94 11.01
CA GLY A 510 -24.63 -11.89 10.71
C GLY A 510 -25.25 -10.50 10.97
N ASP A 511 -24.94 -9.90 12.13
CA ASP A 511 -25.43 -8.54 12.46
C ASP A 511 -24.90 -7.49 11.46
N ARG A 512 -23.66 -7.66 10.98
CA ARG A 512 -23.06 -6.75 9.97
C ARG A 512 -23.75 -6.88 8.61
N ILE A 513 -24.15 -8.09 8.23
CA ILE A 513 -24.95 -8.34 7.03
C ILE A 513 -26.31 -7.63 7.14
N ASP A 514 -27.01 -7.76 8.25
CA ASP A 514 -28.32 -7.13 8.46
C ASP A 514 -28.23 -5.59 8.39
N ILE A 515 -27.24 -4.97 9.03
CA ILE A 515 -26.97 -3.53 8.94
C ILE A 515 -26.67 -3.12 7.48
N THR A 516 -25.97 -3.96 6.71
CA THR A 516 -25.72 -3.68 5.29
C THR A 516 -27.02 -3.57 4.50
N PHE A 517 -28.01 -4.43 4.77
CA PHE A 517 -29.33 -4.34 4.16
C PHE A 517 -30.08 -3.06 4.55
N GLU A 518 -29.96 -2.60 5.80
CA GLU A 518 -30.52 -1.32 6.18
C GLU A 518 -29.91 -0.17 5.36
N HIS A 519 -28.60 -0.20 5.11
CA HIS A 519 -27.90 0.83 4.35
C HIS A 519 -28.19 0.79 2.85
N ILE A 520 -28.47 -0.38 2.27
CA ILE A 520 -28.92 -0.51 0.88
C ILE A 520 -30.29 0.17 0.69
N ASN A 521 -31.17 0.05 1.67
CA ASN A 521 -32.56 0.53 1.61
C ASN A 521 -32.73 2.00 2.03
N ARG A 522 -31.69 2.64 2.49
CA ARG A 522 -31.67 4.08 2.81
C ARG A 522 -31.30 4.91 1.58
#